data_2f961713870af0139b802a2a540ad9c0
#
_entry.id   2f961713870af0139b802a2a540ad9c0
#
_cell.length_a   1.000
_cell.length_b   1.000
_cell.length_c   1.000
_cell.angle_alpha   90.00
_cell.angle_beta   90.00
_cell.angle_gamma   90.00
#
_symmetry.space_group_name_H-M   'P 1'
#
loop_
_entity.id
_entity.type
_entity.pdbx_description
1 polymer ?
#
loop_
_entity_poly.entity_id
_entity_poly.type
_entity_poly.pdbx_seq_one_letter_code
_entity_poly.pdbx_strand_id
1 'polypeptide(L)'
;MGTTERKRIHGDSGLSRSRRRVIVNAAALAGAPLAALLPIHRAYAHHGWPGFETDRLIYIAGAVSSDGVWGNPHSLFDVTLDVNLPARTPKLAIPKELQAPEDSTRVNAAPSYKGRHKDLEIIIAPPAWSGRWGLDRALKIGERFQAVGYINRSDDHLFRPVVFWYGPDAVPVNQVLGNALPVRAPLPK
;
A
#
# COMPACT_ATOMS: atom_id res chain seq x y z
N MET A 1 38.23 83.73 -0.10
CA MET A 1 37.76 82.94 1.02
C MET A 1 36.26 83.04 1.01
N GLY A 2 35.56 82.06 0.44
CA GLY A 2 34.13 82.11 0.26
C GLY A 2 33.53 80.95 1.00
N THR A 3 32.62 81.27 1.91
CA THR A 3 31.84 80.32 2.71
C THR A 3 30.53 80.14 2.04
N THR A 4 30.26 78.92 1.55
CA THR A 4 29.03 78.62 0.88
C THR A 4 28.08 77.88 1.88
N GLU A 5 27.00 78.56 2.20
CA GLU A 5 25.90 78.09 3.06
C GLU A 5 25.02 77.13 2.30
N ARG A 6 24.82 75.91 2.83
CA ARG A 6 23.99 74.88 2.22
C ARG A 6 22.62 74.77 2.96
N LYS A 7 21.59 75.25 2.30
CA LYS A 7 20.18 75.24 2.72
C LYS A 7 19.65 73.84 2.81
N ARG A 8 19.20 73.36 3.97
CA ARG A 8 18.44 72.10 4.16
C ARG A 8 17.01 72.29 3.73
N ILE A 9 16.57 71.46 2.82
CA ILE A 9 15.18 71.33 2.48
C ILE A 9 14.63 70.11 3.24
N HIS A 10 13.69 70.34 4.16
CA HIS A 10 12.89 69.29 4.80
C HIS A 10 11.79 68.90 3.81
N GLY A 11 11.87 67.66 3.31
CA GLY A 11 10.78 67.00 2.61
C GLY A 11 10.04 66.06 3.57
N ASP A 12 8.91 66.50 4.05
CA ASP A 12 7.96 65.70 4.81
C ASP A 12 7.22 64.78 3.82
N SER A 13 7.48 63.50 3.89
CA SER A 13 6.72 62.49 3.11
C SER A 13 5.92 61.62 4.08
N GLY A 14 4.82 62.18 4.58
CA GLY A 14 3.81 61.48 5.30
C GLY A 14 3.07 60.48 4.40
N LEU A 15 3.60 59.26 4.24
CA LEU A 15 2.87 58.18 3.63
C LEU A 15 2.05 57.44 4.70
N SER A 16 0.77 57.65 4.60
CA SER A 16 -0.28 57.12 5.42
C SER A 16 -0.12 55.63 5.79
N ARG A 17 -0.04 55.34 7.07
CA ARG A 17 -0.03 54.01 7.68
C ARG A 17 -1.29 53.18 7.34
N SER A 18 -2.30 53.78 6.75
CA SER A 18 -3.56 53.17 6.39
C SER A 18 -3.48 52.23 5.18
N ARG A 19 -2.60 52.52 4.22
CA ARG A 19 -2.47 51.68 2.98
C ARG A 19 -1.73 50.36 3.20
N ARG A 20 -0.88 50.25 4.20
CA ARG A 20 -0.17 49.01 4.52
C ARG A 20 -1.04 47.96 5.20
N ARG A 21 -2.07 48.37 5.96
CA ARG A 21 -2.97 47.45 6.65
C ARG A 21 -3.98 46.75 5.70
N VAL A 22 -4.36 47.41 4.62
CA VAL A 22 -5.28 46.81 3.62
C VAL A 22 -4.62 45.73 2.77
N ILE A 23 -3.35 45.88 2.46
CA ILE A 23 -2.64 44.90 1.63
C ILE A 23 -2.34 43.58 2.40
N VAL A 24 -2.05 43.67 3.70
CA VAL A 24 -1.79 42.50 4.54
C VAL A 24 -3.04 41.67 4.78
N ASN A 25 -4.22 42.33 4.91
CA ASN A 25 -5.48 41.60 5.11
C ASN A 25 -6.06 40.98 3.82
N ALA A 26 -5.71 41.48 2.63
CA ALA A 26 -6.13 40.91 1.37
C ALA A 26 -5.33 39.64 1.01
N ALA A 27 -4.07 39.56 1.42
CA ALA A 27 -3.23 38.33 1.19
C ALA A 27 -3.59 37.15 2.09
N ALA A 28 -4.16 37.39 3.26
CA ALA A 28 -4.55 36.35 4.21
C ALA A 28 -5.85 35.60 3.82
N LEU A 29 -6.71 36.22 2.99
CA LEU A 29 -7.99 35.63 2.56
C LEU A 29 -7.88 34.82 1.26
N ALA A 30 -6.79 34.95 0.47
CA ALA A 30 -6.62 34.25 -0.79
C ALA A 30 -5.90 32.88 -0.64
N GLY A 31 -5.33 32.57 0.52
CA GLY A 31 -4.57 31.35 0.76
C GLY A 31 -5.36 30.16 1.36
N ALA A 32 -6.57 30.39 1.84
CA ALA A 32 -7.32 29.40 2.59
C ALA A 32 -8.09 28.31 1.77
N PRO A 33 -8.51 28.51 0.51
CA PRO A 33 -9.29 27.48 -0.18
C PRO A 33 -8.47 26.47 -1.00
N LEU A 34 -7.16 26.66 -1.21
CA LEU A 34 -6.38 25.72 -2.05
C LEU A 34 -5.91 24.47 -1.31
N ALA A 35 -5.84 24.50 0.02
CA ALA A 35 -5.48 23.33 0.83
C ALA A 35 -6.60 22.27 0.93
N ALA A 36 -7.85 22.64 0.61
CA ALA A 36 -9.00 21.75 0.71
C ALA A 36 -9.20 20.87 -0.54
N LEU A 37 -8.41 21.05 -1.61
CA LEU A 37 -8.53 20.31 -2.86
C LEU A 37 -7.39 19.31 -3.10
N LEU A 38 -6.44 19.20 -2.17
CA LEU A 38 -5.51 18.10 -2.21
C LEU A 38 -6.28 16.82 -1.89
N PRO A 39 -6.24 15.79 -2.75
CA PRO A 39 -6.80 14.52 -2.39
C PRO A 39 -6.14 14.10 -1.08
N ILE A 40 -6.92 13.97 -0.03
CA ILE A 40 -6.49 13.34 1.20
C ILE A 40 -6.24 11.89 0.79
N HIS A 41 -5.03 11.58 0.35
CA HIS A 41 -4.59 10.21 0.29
C HIS A 41 -4.75 9.70 1.72
N ARG A 42 -5.77 8.88 1.93
CA ARG A 42 -5.94 8.16 3.17
C ARG A 42 -4.64 7.41 3.37
N ALA A 43 -3.76 7.95 4.22
CA ALA A 43 -2.62 7.21 4.74
C ALA A 43 -3.23 6.09 5.60
N TYR A 44 -3.66 5.02 4.93
CA TYR A 44 -4.01 3.81 5.63
C TYR A 44 -2.72 3.37 6.31
N ALA A 45 -2.74 3.33 7.63
CA ALA A 45 -1.70 2.69 8.41
C ALA A 45 -1.76 1.19 8.13
N HIS A 46 -1.33 0.79 6.93
CA HIS A 46 -1.22 -0.60 6.49
C HIS A 46 -0.08 -1.34 7.21
N HIS A 47 0.37 -0.80 8.32
CA HIS A 47 1.49 -1.29 9.07
C HIS A 47 1.03 -2.40 10.01
N GLY A 48 1.18 -3.63 9.56
CA GLY A 48 1.04 -4.82 10.38
C GLY A 48 -0.21 -5.64 10.13
N TRP A 49 -0.16 -6.86 10.59
CA TRP A 49 -1.19 -7.87 10.48
C TRP A 49 -2.52 -7.54 11.21
N PRO A 50 -2.55 -6.73 12.29
CA PRO A 50 -3.81 -6.38 12.96
C PRO A 50 -4.86 -5.70 12.08
N GLY A 51 -4.45 -5.08 10.97
CA GLY A 51 -5.38 -4.52 9.97
C GLY A 51 -6.09 -5.57 9.12
N PHE A 52 -5.72 -6.85 9.22
CA PHE A 52 -6.24 -7.94 8.39
C PHE A 52 -7.02 -8.96 9.21
N GLU A 53 -7.90 -9.73 8.55
CA GLU A 53 -8.71 -10.79 9.16
C GLU A 53 -7.87 -12.05 9.39
N THR A 54 -6.90 -11.97 10.31
CA THR A 54 -5.88 -13.02 10.53
C THR A 54 -6.41 -14.34 11.10
N ASP A 55 -7.67 -14.41 11.44
CA ASP A 55 -8.40 -15.62 11.85
C ASP A 55 -8.95 -16.42 10.66
N ARG A 56 -8.89 -15.86 9.43
CA ARG A 56 -9.49 -16.46 8.25
C ARG A 56 -8.57 -16.40 7.03
N LEU A 57 -7.73 -17.42 6.89
CA LEU A 57 -6.94 -17.61 5.66
C LEU A 57 -7.86 -17.91 4.49
N ILE A 58 -7.59 -17.29 3.36
CA ILE A 58 -8.28 -17.57 2.09
C ILE A 58 -7.28 -17.71 0.95
N TYR A 59 -7.64 -18.52 -0.04
CA TYR A 59 -6.91 -18.71 -1.27
C TYR A 59 -7.52 -17.86 -2.39
N ILE A 60 -6.65 -17.23 -3.18
CA ILE A 60 -6.99 -16.52 -4.41
C ILE A 60 -6.12 -17.02 -5.57
N ALA A 61 -6.63 -16.87 -6.79
CA ALA A 61 -5.86 -17.11 -8.01
C ALA A 61 -6.39 -16.22 -9.13
N GLY A 62 -5.49 -15.81 -10.03
CA GLY A 62 -5.82 -14.92 -11.13
C GLY A 62 -4.60 -14.53 -11.94
N ALA A 63 -4.70 -13.41 -12.61
CA ALA A 63 -3.61 -12.80 -13.37
C ALA A 63 -3.39 -11.36 -12.89
N VAL A 64 -2.13 -10.93 -12.82
CA VAL A 64 -1.77 -9.54 -12.54
C VAL A 64 -2.42 -8.64 -13.58
N SER A 65 -3.11 -7.58 -13.14
CA SER A 65 -3.90 -6.69 -14.01
C SER A 65 -3.41 -5.24 -14.03
N SER A 66 -2.46 -4.87 -13.16
CA SER A 66 -1.83 -3.55 -13.17
C SER A 66 -0.31 -3.63 -13.03
N ASP A 67 0.42 -2.60 -13.47
CA ASP A 67 1.87 -2.48 -13.24
C ASP A 67 2.20 -2.21 -11.76
N GLY A 68 1.27 -1.64 -11.02
CA GLY A 68 1.36 -1.39 -9.60
C GLY A 68 2.53 -0.50 -9.19
N VAL A 69 2.96 -0.67 -7.93
CA VAL A 69 4.12 0.02 -7.33
C VAL A 69 5.10 -1.04 -6.81
N TRP A 70 6.30 -1.07 -7.36
CA TRP A 70 7.41 -1.88 -6.84
C TRP A 70 8.31 -1.01 -5.96
N GLY A 71 8.06 -0.97 -4.63
CA GLY A 71 8.71 0.02 -3.77
C GLY A 71 8.58 -0.21 -2.27
N ASN A 72 8.90 0.83 -1.52
CA ASN A 72 8.83 0.89 -0.06
C ASN A 72 7.66 1.78 0.38
N PRO A 73 7.02 1.50 1.55
CA PRO A 73 7.28 0.41 2.48
C PRO A 73 6.70 -0.93 2.05
N HIS A 74 5.90 -0.98 0.99
CA HIS A 74 5.26 -2.16 0.42
C HIS A 74 5.19 -2.03 -1.10
N SER A 75 5.17 -3.17 -1.79
CA SER A 75 4.79 -3.21 -3.20
C SER A 75 3.30 -3.51 -3.32
N LEU A 76 2.66 -2.91 -4.32
CA LEU A 76 1.22 -2.97 -4.56
C LEU A 76 0.97 -3.27 -6.04
N PHE A 77 -0.02 -4.10 -6.34
CA PHE A 77 -0.51 -4.36 -7.70
C PHE A 77 -1.89 -4.98 -7.64
N ASP A 78 -2.62 -4.96 -8.76
CA ASP A 78 -3.93 -5.57 -8.84
C ASP A 78 -3.87 -6.94 -9.50
N VAL A 79 -4.81 -7.80 -9.09
CA VAL A 79 -5.02 -9.14 -9.66
C VAL A 79 -6.48 -9.30 -10.03
N THR A 80 -6.76 -9.58 -11.30
CA THR A 80 -8.07 -10.03 -11.76
C THR A 80 -8.21 -11.52 -11.44
N LEU A 81 -9.20 -11.85 -10.63
CA LEU A 81 -9.42 -13.21 -10.12
C LEU A 81 -10.01 -14.14 -11.19
N ASP A 82 -9.65 -15.41 -11.12
CA ASP A 82 -10.27 -16.45 -11.92
C ASP A 82 -11.76 -16.59 -11.58
N VAL A 83 -12.58 -16.76 -12.58
CA VAL A 83 -14.03 -16.97 -12.41
C VAL A 83 -14.32 -18.26 -11.64
N ASN A 84 -13.52 -19.30 -11.87
CA ASN A 84 -13.68 -20.60 -11.26
C ASN A 84 -12.46 -20.93 -10.39
N LEU A 85 -12.56 -20.68 -9.10
CA LEU A 85 -11.54 -21.08 -8.13
C LEU A 85 -11.83 -22.51 -7.65
N PRO A 86 -10.79 -23.31 -7.33
CA PRO A 86 -10.98 -24.61 -6.67
C PRO A 86 -11.62 -24.39 -5.29
N ALA A 87 -12.12 -25.45 -4.65
CA ALA A 87 -12.73 -25.31 -3.33
C ALA A 87 -11.77 -24.80 -2.24
N ARG A 88 -10.49 -25.09 -2.38
CA ARG A 88 -9.39 -24.70 -1.46
C ARG A 88 -8.08 -24.61 -2.23
N THR A 89 -7.00 -24.20 -1.52
CA THR A 89 -5.64 -24.17 -2.06
C THR A 89 -5.29 -25.46 -2.79
N PRO A 90 -4.83 -25.41 -4.06
CA PRO A 90 -4.28 -26.56 -4.75
C PRO A 90 -3.01 -27.09 -4.07
N LYS A 91 -2.56 -28.26 -4.47
CA LYS A 91 -1.28 -28.80 -4.00
C LYS A 91 -0.12 -28.02 -4.65
N LEU A 92 0.41 -27.03 -3.92
CA LEU A 92 1.52 -26.16 -4.34
C LEU A 92 2.72 -26.36 -3.41
N ALA A 93 3.90 -25.99 -3.88
CA ALA A 93 5.11 -26.03 -3.06
C ALA A 93 5.01 -25.02 -1.93
N ILE A 94 5.30 -25.41 -0.70
CA ILE A 94 5.30 -24.52 0.47
C ILE A 94 6.73 -24.04 0.72
N PRO A 95 6.98 -22.72 0.83
CA PRO A 95 8.30 -22.18 1.14
C PRO A 95 8.76 -22.63 2.52
N LYS A 96 10.08 -22.73 2.70
CA LYS A 96 10.70 -23.28 3.92
C LYS A 96 10.25 -22.59 5.21
N GLU A 97 9.91 -21.31 5.13
CA GLU A 97 9.44 -20.49 6.25
C GLU A 97 8.07 -20.94 6.79
N LEU A 98 7.31 -21.67 5.97
CA LEU A 98 5.95 -22.13 6.30
C LEU A 98 5.83 -23.66 6.28
N GLN A 99 6.94 -24.39 6.39
CA GLN A 99 6.95 -25.87 6.40
C GLN A 99 6.60 -26.48 7.75
N ALA A 100 6.46 -25.67 8.83
CA ALA A 100 5.93 -26.19 10.10
C ALA A 100 4.58 -26.89 9.84
N PRO A 101 4.35 -28.11 10.36
CA PRO A 101 3.18 -28.90 10.01
C PRO A 101 1.84 -28.18 10.18
N GLU A 102 1.73 -27.32 11.21
CA GLU A 102 0.53 -26.54 11.47
C GLU A 102 0.30 -25.46 10.42
N ASP A 103 1.35 -24.76 10.01
CA ASP A 103 1.25 -23.64 9.06
C ASP A 103 1.02 -24.14 7.65
N SER A 104 1.76 -25.19 7.23
CA SER A 104 1.56 -25.81 5.92
C SER A 104 0.16 -26.43 5.80
N THR A 105 -0.37 -27.03 6.86
CA THR A 105 -1.73 -27.55 6.88
C THR A 105 -2.75 -26.44 6.70
N ARG A 106 -2.59 -25.30 7.37
CA ARG A 106 -3.49 -24.14 7.23
C ARG A 106 -3.45 -23.57 5.84
N VAL A 107 -2.28 -23.39 5.26
CA VAL A 107 -2.11 -22.91 3.88
C VAL A 107 -2.82 -23.85 2.90
N ASN A 108 -2.60 -25.15 3.00
CA ASN A 108 -3.21 -26.16 2.10
C ASN A 108 -4.74 -26.28 2.30
N ALA A 109 -5.24 -26.00 3.50
CA ALA A 109 -6.66 -26.09 3.81
C ALA A 109 -7.43 -24.78 3.57
N ALA A 110 -6.75 -23.68 3.24
CA ALA A 110 -7.38 -22.38 3.05
C ALA A 110 -8.47 -22.44 1.98
N PRO A 111 -9.74 -22.11 2.30
CA PRO A 111 -10.81 -22.08 1.33
C PRO A 111 -10.61 -20.96 0.33
N SER A 112 -11.12 -21.11 -0.88
CA SER A 112 -11.05 -20.07 -1.89
C SER A 112 -11.95 -18.87 -1.54
N TYR A 113 -11.51 -17.71 -2.00
CA TYR A 113 -12.24 -16.45 -1.92
C TYR A 113 -13.66 -16.59 -2.49
N LYS A 114 -14.63 -16.08 -1.73
CA LYS A 114 -16.07 -16.05 -2.08
C LYS A 114 -16.66 -14.65 -1.93
N GLY A 115 -15.79 -13.63 -1.89
CA GLY A 115 -16.24 -12.25 -1.81
C GLY A 115 -16.78 -11.74 -3.15
N ARG A 116 -17.19 -10.49 -3.17
CA ARG A 116 -17.88 -9.84 -4.30
C ARG A 116 -16.96 -9.27 -5.38
N HIS A 117 -15.68 -9.07 -5.05
CA HIS A 117 -14.74 -8.41 -5.95
C HIS A 117 -14.22 -9.38 -7.01
N LYS A 118 -14.12 -8.90 -8.24
CA LYS A 118 -13.47 -9.61 -9.35
C LYS A 118 -11.98 -9.31 -9.42
N ASP A 119 -11.59 -8.17 -8.88
CA ASP A 119 -10.21 -7.72 -8.78
C ASP A 119 -9.89 -7.46 -7.31
N LEU A 120 -8.65 -7.71 -6.92
CA LEU A 120 -8.13 -7.40 -5.59
C LEU A 120 -6.82 -6.64 -5.71
N GLU A 121 -6.63 -5.62 -4.88
CA GLU A 121 -5.35 -4.98 -4.68
C GLU A 121 -4.50 -5.85 -3.75
N ILE A 122 -3.30 -6.19 -4.18
CA ILE A 122 -2.37 -7.06 -3.46
C ILE A 122 -1.28 -6.22 -2.84
N ILE A 123 -1.09 -6.36 -1.52
CA ILE A 123 0.00 -5.71 -0.80
C ILE A 123 1.04 -6.75 -0.37
N ILE A 124 2.26 -6.62 -0.86
CA ILE A 124 3.37 -7.52 -0.52
C ILE A 124 4.53 -6.75 0.13
N ALA A 125 5.47 -7.52 0.67
CA ALA A 125 6.70 -6.98 1.24
C ALA A 125 7.48 -6.13 0.22
N PRO A 126 8.28 -5.16 0.68
CA PRO A 126 9.10 -4.34 -0.21
C PRO A 126 10.16 -5.16 -0.95
N PRO A 127 10.75 -4.62 -2.03
CA PRO A 127 11.71 -5.32 -2.90
C PRO A 127 12.84 -6.03 -2.15
N ALA A 128 13.40 -5.39 -1.13
CA ALA A 128 14.51 -5.93 -0.35
C ALA A 128 14.16 -7.26 0.38
N TRP A 129 12.91 -7.44 0.79
CA TRP A 129 12.43 -8.67 1.41
C TRP A 129 11.93 -9.67 0.37
N SER A 130 11.13 -9.20 -0.60
CA SER A 130 10.64 -10.05 -1.69
C SER A 130 11.78 -10.71 -2.46
N GLY A 131 12.89 -9.99 -2.74
CA GLY A 131 14.07 -10.54 -3.38
C GLY A 131 14.75 -11.67 -2.57
N ARG A 132 14.78 -11.56 -1.25
CA ARG A 132 15.29 -12.65 -0.38
C ARG A 132 14.43 -13.91 -0.41
N TRP A 133 13.16 -13.76 -0.75
CA TRP A 133 12.17 -14.84 -0.79
C TRP A 133 11.86 -15.34 -2.20
N GLY A 134 12.62 -14.88 -3.20
CA GLY A 134 12.54 -15.42 -4.57
C GLY A 134 11.80 -14.54 -5.58
N LEU A 135 11.43 -13.29 -5.22
CA LEU A 135 10.89 -12.33 -6.18
C LEU A 135 11.76 -11.06 -6.18
N ASP A 136 12.61 -10.92 -7.17
CA ASP A 136 13.59 -9.82 -7.31
C ASP A 136 13.15 -8.70 -8.28
N ARG A 137 11.94 -8.80 -8.83
CA ARG A 137 11.35 -7.88 -9.79
C ARG A 137 9.86 -7.65 -9.54
N ALA A 138 9.32 -6.58 -10.11
CA ALA A 138 7.87 -6.43 -10.22
C ALA A 138 7.26 -7.56 -11.05
N LEU A 139 6.05 -7.99 -10.69
CA LEU A 139 5.26 -8.89 -11.52
C LEU A 139 4.73 -8.14 -12.75
N LYS A 140 4.52 -8.85 -13.85
CA LYS A 140 4.05 -8.27 -15.11
C LYS A 140 2.57 -8.48 -15.30
N ILE A 141 1.92 -7.54 -15.97
CA ILE A 141 0.52 -7.69 -16.38
C ILE A 141 0.36 -9.00 -17.17
N GLY A 142 -0.69 -9.76 -16.86
CA GLY A 142 -0.95 -11.08 -17.42
C GLY A 142 -0.19 -12.22 -16.75
N GLU A 143 0.76 -11.95 -15.85
CA GLU A 143 1.49 -12.99 -15.14
C GLU A 143 0.57 -13.74 -14.17
N ARG A 144 0.67 -15.07 -14.16
CA ARG A 144 -0.11 -15.91 -13.24
C ARG A 144 0.24 -15.61 -11.80
N PHE A 145 -0.78 -15.43 -10.97
CA PHE A 145 -0.64 -15.19 -9.54
C PHE A 145 -1.60 -16.08 -8.76
N GLN A 146 -1.12 -16.68 -7.70
CA GLN A 146 -1.89 -17.48 -6.75
C GLN A 146 -1.42 -17.11 -5.35
N ALA A 147 -2.30 -17.02 -4.37
CA ALA A 147 -1.88 -16.65 -3.02
C ALA A 147 -2.80 -17.22 -1.95
N VAL A 148 -2.25 -17.38 -0.75
CA VAL A 148 -2.99 -17.59 0.49
C VAL A 148 -2.67 -16.42 1.41
N GLY A 149 -3.69 -15.84 2.01
CA GLY A 149 -3.52 -14.65 2.85
C GLY A 149 -4.83 -14.18 3.47
N TYR A 150 -4.89 -12.89 3.76
CA TYR A 150 -5.97 -12.26 4.51
C TYR A 150 -6.52 -11.03 3.80
N ILE A 151 -7.82 -10.81 3.92
CA ILE A 151 -8.48 -9.57 3.52
C ILE A 151 -8.29 -8.52 4.62
N ASN A 152 -8.19 -7.26 4.23
CA ASN A 152 -8.15 -6.14 5.16
C ASN A 152 -9.54 -5.92 5.80
N ARG A 153 -9.55 -5.58 7.10
CA ARG A 153 -10.80 -5.40 7.88
C ARG A 153 -11.62 -4.18 7.48
N SER A 154 -10.97 -3.16 6.99
CA SER A 154 -11.61 -1.87 6.62
C SER A 154 -11.73 -1.67 5.11
N ASP A 155 -11.03 -2.49 4.33
CA ASP A 155 -11.03 -2.44 2.87
C ASP A 155 -11.05 -3.87 2.32
N ASP A 156 -12.22 -4.38 2.01
CA ASP A 156 -12.41 -5.75 1.53
C ASP A 156 -11.88 -5.99 0.09
N HIS A 157 -11.37 -4.94 -0.55
CA HIS A 157 -10.65 -5.02 -1.83
C HIS A 157 -9.14 -5.27 -1.63
N LEU A 158 -8.58 -4.96 -0.46
CA LEU A 158 -7.17 -5.14 -0.17
C LEU A 158 -6.86 -6.51 0.42
N PHE A 159 -5.92 -7.23 -0.22
CA PHE A 159 -5.48 -8.56 0.17
C PHE A 159 -3.98 -8.58 0.51
N ARG A 160 -3.62 -9.21 1.61
CA ARG A 160 -2.23 -9.41 2.01
C ARG A 160 -1.88 -10.90 2.08
N PRO A 161 -1.01 -11.40 1.19
CA PRO A 161 -0.59 -12.79 1.23
C PRO A 161 0.33 -13.09 2.42
N VAL A 162 0.29 -14.30 2.91
CA VAL A 162 1.32 -14.93 3.76
C VAL A 162 2.30 -15.74 2.89
N VAL A 163 1.81 -16.23 1.77
CA VAL A 163 2.55 -16.89 0.71
C VAL A 163 1.85 -16.62 -0.62
N PHE A 164 2.63 -16.48 -1.67
CA PHE A 164 2.09 -16.48 -3.03
C PHE A 164 2.97 -17.30 -3.97
N TRP A 165 2.41 -17.64 -5.11
CA TRP A 165 3.07 -18.33 -6.20
C TRP A 165 2.86 -17.53 -7.48
N TYR A 166 3.91 -17.39 -8.29
CA TYR A 166 3.83 -16.62 -9.52
C TYR A 166 4.41 -17.38 -10.71
N GLY A 167 4.02 -16.96 -11.89
CA GLY A 167 4.47 -17.54 -13.14
C GLY A 167 3.90 -18.93 -13.42
N PRO A 168 4.27 -19.54 -14.57
CA PRO A 168 3.76 -20.84 -15.00
C PRO A 168 4.21 -21.99 -14.08
N ASP A 169 5.38 -21.86 -13.47
CA ASP A 169 5.96 -22.88 -12.61
C ASP A 169 5.52 -22.77 -11.14
N ALA A 170 4.63 -21.84 -10.84
CA ALA A 170 4.13 -21.55 -9.49
C ALA A 170 5.27 -21.43 -8.46
N VAL A 171 6.23 -20.53 -8.73
CA VAL A 171 7.37 -20.27 -7.83
C VAL A 171 6.88 -19.73 -6.51
N PRO A 172 7.16 -20.39 -5.36
CA PRO A 172 6.68 -19.96 -4.06
C PRO A 172 7.50 -18.78 -3.51
N VAL A 173 6.78 -17.78 -2.95
CA VAL A 173 7.38 -16.61 -2.31
C VAL A 173 6.77 -16.42 -0.93
N ASN A 174 7.61 -16.47 0.10
CA ASN A 174 7.20 -16.17 1.47
C ASN A 174 6.84 -14.70 1.64
N GLN A 175 5.89 -14.39 2.54
CA GLN A 175 5.51 -13.01 2.88
C GLN A 175 5.45 -12.76 4.39
N VAL A 176 5.93 -13.70 5.19
CA VAL A 176 5.97 -13.56 6.65
C VAL A 176 7.38 -13.42 7.16
N LEU A 177 7.57 -12.59 8.17
CA LEU A 177 8.81 -12.50 8.92
C LEU A 177 8.81 -13.58 10.00
N GLY A 178 9.91 -14.32 10.10
CA GLY A 178 9.99 -15.47 10.99
C GLY A 178 9.52 -16.76 10.31
N ASN A 179 9.27 -17.79 11.10
CA ASN A 179 8.99 -19.16 10.65
C ASN A 179 7.56 -19.59 11.05
N ALA A 180 6.61 -18.68 11.11
CA ALA A 180 5.24 -19.00 11.44
C ALA A 180 4.28 -17.93 10.92
N LEU A 181 3.02 -18.30 10.73
CA LEU A 181 1.96 -17.34 10.42
C LEU A 181 1.84 -16.29 11.53
N PRO A 182 1.54 -15.03 11.20
CA PRO A 182 1.47 -13.91 12.16
C PRO A 182 0.49 -14.15 13.30
N VAL A 183 -0.64 -14.74 12.99
CA VAL A 183 -1.61 -15.28 13.92
C VAL A 183 -2.04 -16.64 13.37
N ARG A 184 -2.07 -17.66 14.18
CA ARG A 184 -2.51 -18.99 13.77
C ARG A 184 -4.02 -19.00 13.66
N ALA A 185 -4.50 -18.77 12.45
CA ALA A 185 -5.90 -18.93 12.14
C ALA A 185 -6.36 -20.36 12.48
N PRO A 186 -7.59 -20.55 12.99
CA PRO A 186 -8.13 -21.87 13.20
C PRO A 186 -8.20 -22.64 11.86
N LEU A 187 -8.04 -23.96 11.93
CA LEU A 187 -8.24 -24.79 10.74
C LEU A 187 -9.68 -24.62 10.24
N PRO A 188 -9.91 -24.51 8.93
CA PRO A 188 -11.26 -24.53 8.36
C PRO A 188 -11.97 -25.82 8.78
N LYS A 189 -13.23 -25.67 9.21
CA LYS A 189 -14.11 -26.81 9.55
C LYS A 189 -14.59 -27.52 8.30
#